data_79db9091bcedeaf0cb497ad58f34a380
#
_entry.id   79db9091bcedeaf0cb497ad58f34a380
#
_cell.length_a   1.000
_cell.length_b   1.000
_cell.length_c   1.000
_cell.angle_alpha   90.00
_cell.angle_beta   90.00
_cell.angle_gamma   90.00
#
_symmetry.space_group_name_H-M   'P 1'
#
loop_
_entity.id
_entity.type
_entity.pdbx_description
1 polymer ?
#
loop_
_entity_poly.entity_id
_entity_poly.type
_entity_poly.pdbx_seq_one_letter_code
_entity_poly.pdbx_strand_id
1 'polypeptide(L)'
;MTKELENMARLAGRGQLSRRDFLGSAAALGLSAAMASTLADKAFAQAPVKGGVLKAGLQGGESSNSLDPALNLSQVTFSFCKQWGEFLTRLTPDGGVENLIAEEINASKDAKTWTVKVRDGIEFHNGKTVTADDVAATIERHADANSKSGALGILKNIKGIKPNGKEVVFTLAEGDADFPYLMADYHLVIQPNGGKDDPNAGISAGPYKVSVNQPGVRHGGERFANYWRGDKAGHADQIEIIVINDATARLAALQGGQVHMINRVEPKVVDLVKRLPGVSIENVSGRGFYPFNMFCDTAPFDNYDLRMALKLAMDREEMLQKILRGYGDVGNDYPINKAYPLVPEGIEQRKFDPEKAAEFYKKSGHSGSVLLRTSDVAFPGAVDAAQLYQQSCAKAGIKIEIKREPGDGYWSEVWNKKPFSLSYWGGRPTQGQMYSTGYVSTADWNDTRFKNEKFDKMLYAAQAELDETKRKQIYHDMAVLIRDQGGLIVPFFNQFIDAVATDKVNGWGKNPQGEMMDGYALNECWLNA
;
A
#
# COMPACT_ATOMS: atom_id res chain seq x y z
N MET A 1 19.76 10.67 23.42
CA MET A 1 18.39 10.44 23.92
C MET A 1 18.09 8.96 23.77
N THR A 2 17.40 8.32 24.70
CA THR A 2 16.98 6.93 24.52
C THR A 2 15.91 6.85 23.43
N LYS A 3 15.83 5.74 22.71
CA LYS A 3 14.86 5.51 21.62
C LYS A 3 13.40 5.69 22.08
N GLU A 4 13.17 5.42 23.38
CA GLU A 4 11.87 5.62 24.05
C GLU A 4 11.50 7.09 24.23
N LEU A 5 12.45 7.94 24.63
CA LEU A 5 12.24 9.39 24.75
C LEU A 5 11.96 10.06 23.39
N GLU A 6 12.65 9.63 22.34
CA GLU A 6 12.38 10.10 20.98
C GLU A 6 10.98 9.71 20.50
N ASN A 7 10.56 8.48 20.81
CA ASN A 7 9.22 8.02 20.50
C ASN A 7 8.15 8.82 21.26
N MET A 8 8.37 9.05 22.55
CA MET A 8 7.46 9.85 23.38
C MET A 8 7.38 11.31 22.92
N ALA A 9 8.50 11.94 22.56
CA ALA A 9 8.51 13.30 22.03
C ALA A 9 7.72 13.38 20.70
N ARG A 10 7.85 12.38 19.85
CA ARG A 10 7.09 12.25 18.61
C ARG A 10 5.59 12.10 18.86
N LEU A 11 5.19 11.25 19.83
CA LEU A 11 3.77 11.06 20.19
C LEU A 11 3.17 12.33 20.80
N ALA A 12 3.95 13.03 21.63
CA ALA A 12 3.57 14.32 22.22
C ALA A 12 3.38 15.41 21.15
N GLY A 13 4.36 15.55 20.22
CA GLY A 13 4.26 16.48 19.09
C GLY A 13 3.09 16.21 18.16
N ARG A 14 2.57 14.98 18.14
CA ARG A 14 1.38 14.59 17.38
C ARG A 14 0.06 14.70 18.16
N GLY A 15 0.09 15.23 19.37
CA GLY A 15 -1.09 15.27 20.23
C GLY A 15 -1.58 13.90 20.72
N GLN A 16 -0.81 12.82 20.49
CA GLN A 16 -1.17 11.45 20.85
C GLN A 16 -0.75 11.07 22.29
N LEU A 17 0.03 11.92 22.94
CA LEU A 17 0.45 11.77 24.33
C LEU A 17 0.19 13.08 25.08
N SER A 18 -0.50 13.03 26.22
CA SER A 18 -0.73 14.23 27.00
C SER A 18 0.58 14.73 27.66
N ARG A 19 0.69 16.04 27.94
CA ARG A 19 1.85 16.61 28.64
C ARG A 19 2.08 15.94 29.99
N ARG A 20 1.01 15.60 30.71
CA ARG A 20 1.07 14.93 32.02
C ARG A 20 1.68 13.53 31.88
N ASP A 21 1.21 12.76 30.87
CA ASP A 21 1.69 11.40 30.63
C ASP A 21 3.15 11.41 30.13
N PHE A 22 3.50 12.39 29.30
CA PHE A 22 4.89 12.61 28.88
C PHE A 22 5.81 12.84 30.06
N LEU A 23 5.46 13.79 30.95
CA LEU A 23 6.25 14.11 32.13
C LEU A 23 6.35 12.92 33.10
N GLY A 24 5.26 12.19 33.32
CA GLY A 24 5.23 10.98 34.15
C GLY A 24 6.13 9.87 33.59
N SER A 25 6.07 9.61 32.29
CA SER A 25 6.89 8.59 31.63
C SER A 25 8.37 9.00 31.56
N ALA A 26 8.66 10.28 31.29
CA ALA A 26 10.03 10.80 31.30
C ALA A 26 10.68 10.70 32.72
N ALA A 27 9.91 10.95 33.77
CA ALA A 27 10.36 10.75 35.16
C ALA A 27 10.61 9.25 35.46
N ALA A 28 9.74 8.35 34.96
CA ALA A 28 9.93 6.89 35.08
C ALA A 28 11.20 6.39 34.35
N LEU A 29 11.65 7.10 33.32
CA LEU A 29 12.91 6.86 32.62
C LEU A 29 14.12 7.54 33.27
N GLY A 30 13.96 8.13 34.45
CA GLY A 30 15.03 8.70 35.24
C GLY A 30 15.44 10.14 34.87
N LEU A 31 14.63 10.87 34.07
CA LEU A 31 14.90 12.27 33.79
C LEU A 31 14.54 13.16 34.97
N SER A 32 15.39 14.19 35.25
CA SER A 32 15.02 15.23 36.20
C SER A 32 13.80 16.03 35.71
N ALA A 33 13.02 16.57 36.62
CA ALA A 33 11.83 17.36 36.30
C ALA A 33 12.13 18.52 35.32
N ALA A 34 13.28 19.18 35.47
CA ALA A 34 13.71 20.26 34.59
C ALA A 34 14.00 19.77 33.17
N MET A 35 14.70 18.63 33.03
CA MET A 35 14.97 18.01 31.71
C MET A 35 13.69 17.51 31.07
N ALA A 36 12.83 16.85 31.83
CA ALA A 36 11.53 16.35 31.35
C ALA A 36 10.64 17.54 30.90
N SER A 37 10.62 18.65 31.66
CA SER A 37 9.86 19.85 31.25
C SER A 37 10.41 20.47 29.97
N THR A 38 11.74 20.65 29.86
CA THR A 38 12.36 21.20 28.64
C THR A 38 12.10 20.36 27.41
N LEU A 39 12.14 19.04 27.56
CA LEU A 39 11.79 18.11 26.47
C LEU A 39 10.30 18.15 26.15
N ALA A 40 9.45 18.23 27.17
CA ALA A 40 8.02 18.43 26.98
C ALA A 40 7.74 19.74 26.23
N ASP A 41 8.33 20.87 26.65
CA ASP A 41 8.15 22.17 26.00
C ASP A 41 8.50 22.10 24.51
N LYS A 42 9.62 21.46 24.15
CA LYS A 42 10.00 21.25 22.76
C LYS A 42 9.03 20.33 22.01
N ALA A 43 8.58 19.25 22.62
CA ALA A 43 7.67 18.29 22.00
C ALA A 43 6.26 18.88 21.79
N PHE A 44 5.77 19.63 22.78
CA PHE A 44 4.43 20.26 22.73
C PHE A 44 4.41 21.61 22.02
N ALA A 45 5.55 22.24 21.74
CA ALA A 45 5.63 23.38 20.83
C ALA A 45 5.26 23.02 19.37
N GLN A 46 5.22 21.72 19.07
CA GLN A 46 4.80 21.18 17.78
C GLN A 46 3.38 20.56 17.83
N ALA A 47 2.54 21.02 18.74
CA ALA A 47 1.15 20.53 18.79
C ALA A 47 0.42 20.85 17.48
N PRO A 48 -0.51 19.96 17.04
CA PRO A 48 -1.27 20.19 15.81
C PRO A 48 -1.97 21.55 15.80
N VAL A 49 -1.77 22.30 14.73
CA VAL A 49 -2.42 23.59 14.48
C VAL A 49 -3.50 23.37 13.43
N LYS A 50 -4.70 23.92 13.67
CA LYS A 50 -5.80 23.87 12.71
C LYS A 50 -5.69 25.05 11.74
N GLY A 51 -6.02 24.80 10.47
CA GLY A 51 -6.16 25.85 9.48
C GLY A 51 -5.39 25.62 8.18
N GLY A 52 -5.67 26.49 7.22
CA GLY A 52 -4.99 26.54 5.94
C GLY A 52 -5.33 25.42 4.96
N VAL A 53 -4.58 25.38 3.84
CA VAL A 53 -4.76 24.40 2.76
C VAL A 53 -3.51 23.54 2.64
N LEU A 54 -3.59 22.27 3.00
CA LEU A 54 -2.47 21.32 2.90
C LEU A 54 -2.51 20.63 1.53
N LYS A 55 -1.39 20.66 0.79
CA LYS A 55 -1.34 20.21 -0.60
C LYS A 55 -0.28 19.12 -0.79
N ALA A 56 -0.66 18.06 -1.53
CA ALA A 56 0.25 17.00 -1.97
C ALA A 56 0.31 16.94 -3.50
N GLY A 57 1.51 16.77 -4.05
CA GLY A 57 1.72 16.44 -5.45
C GLY A 57 1.97 14.95 -5.60
N LEU A 58 1.05 14.20 -6.21
CA LEU A 58 1.14 12.76 -6.27
C LEU A 58 1.24 12.23 -7.70
N GLN A 59 2.06 11.18 -7.85
CA GLN A 59 2.12 10.36 -9.05
C GLN A 59 1.09 9.23 -8.97
N GLY A 60 0.60 8.79 -10.13
CA GLY A 60 -0.23 7.60 -10.30
C GLY A 60 -1.70 7.90 -10.57
N GLY A 61 -2.11 9.17 -10.65
CA GLY A 61 -3.47 9.52 -11.06
C GLY A 61 -3.68 9.43 -12.56
N GLU A 62 -4.91 9.07 -12.95
CA GLU A 62 -5.34 8.98 -14.34
C GLU A 62 -6.80 9.43 -14.52
N SER A 63 -7.18 9.71 -15.76
CA SER A 63 -8.52 10.24 -16.12
C SER A 63 -9.67 9.27 -15.79
N SER A 64 -9.37 7.98 -15.65
CA SER A 64 -10.32 6.93 -15.26
C SER A 64 -10.52 6.79 -13.74
N ASN A 65 -9.81 7.58 -12.91
CA ASN A 65 -9.96 7.50 -11.46
C ASN A 65 -11.40 7.77 -11.01
N SER A 66 -11.86 7.03 -10.02
CA SER A 66 -13.23 7.04 -9.50
C SER A 66 -13.23 7.32 -8.00
N LEU A 67 -14.35 7.81 -7.48
CA LEU A 67 -14.62 7.85 -6.03
C LEU A 67 -15.23 6.54 -5.53
N ASP A 68 -15.63 5.63 -6.42
CA ASP A 68 -16.02 4.28 -5.99
C ASP A 68 -14.82 3.55 -5.40
N PRO A 69 -14.82 3.24 -4.08
CA PRO A 69 -13.68 2.58 -3.44
C PRO A 69 -13.34 1.22 -4.05
N ALA A 70 -14.33 0.52 -4.61
CA ALA A 70 -14.12 -0.77 -5.27
C ALA A 70 -13.13 -0.67 -6.44
N LEU A 71 -13.02 0.50 -7.08
CA LEU A 71 -12.21 0.75 -8.27
C LEU A 71 -10.91 1.49 -7.98
N ASN A 72 -10.47 1.57 -6.73
CA ASN A 72 -9.19 2.16 -6.36
C ASN A 72 -8.04 1.35 -6.96
N LEU A 73 -7.26 1.95 -7.87
CA LEU A 73 -6.17 1.26 -8.59
C LEU A 73 -4.80 1.92 -8.44
N SER A 74 -4.73 3.13 -7.88
CA SER A 74 -3.49 3.91 -7.88
C SER A 74 -3.25 4.67 -6.59
N GLN A 75 -2.01 5.12 -6.37
CA GLN A 75 -1.63 5.84 -5.16
C GLN A 75 -2.44 7.11 -4.92
N VAL A 76 -2.88 7.80 -5.97
CA VAL A 76 -3.74 8.99 -5.83
C VAL A 76 -5.08 8.62 -5.22
N THR A 77 -5.76 7.60 -5.75
CA THR A 77 -7.05 7.14 -5.21
C THR A 77 -6.89 6.52 -3.83
N PHE A 78 -5.81 5.74 -3.56
CA PHE A 78 -5.51 5.19 -2.23
C PHE A 78 -5.32 6.28 -1.17
N SER A 79 -4.53 7.32 -1.51
CA SER A 79 -4.31 8.44 -0.59
C SER A 79 -5.56 9.26 -0.40
N PHE A 80 -6.33 9.52 -1.47
CA PHE A 80 -7.53 10.35 -1.37
C PHE A 80 -8.65 9.67 -0.59
N CYS A 81 -8.89 8.36 -0.82
CA CYS A 81 -9.94 7.66 -0.10
C CYS A 81 -9.71 7.63 1.43
N LYS A 82 -8.47 7.64 1.88
CA LYS A 82 -8.12 7.73 3.31
C LYS A 82 -8.37 9.12 3.93
N GLN A 83 -8.65 10.14 3.10
CA GLN A 83 -8.99 11.48 3.61
C GLN A 83 -10.50 11.62 3.84
N TRP A 84 -11.33 11.11 2.93
CA TRP A 84 -12.78 11.21 3.05
C TRP A 84 -13.44 9.92 3.55
N GLY A 85 -12.77 8.79 3.37
CA GLY A 85 -13.25 7.49 3.82
C GLY A 85 -12.93 7.20 5.27
N GLU A 86 -13.76 6.40 5.91
CA GLU A 86 -13.49 5.78 7.20
C GLU A 86 -13.67 4.26 7.09
N PHE A 87 -12.91 3.52 7.87
CA PHE A 87 -12.78 2.06 7.79
C PHE A 87 -13.18 1.41 9.11
N LEU A 88 -13.39 0.09 9.11
CA LEU A 88 -13.57 -0.64 10.37
C LEU A 88 -12.31 -0.61 11.22
N THR A 89 -11.15 -0.78 10.58
CA THR A 89 -9.83 -0.79 11.22
C THR A 89 -8.82 -0.05 10.35
N ARG A 90 -7.65 0.24 10.90
CA ARG A 90 -6.47 0.70 10.14
C ARG A 90 -5.19 0.02 10.62
N LEU A 91 -4.19 -0.02 9.77
CA LEU A 91 -2.86 -0.48 10.15
C LEU A 91 -2.13 0.58 10.96
N THR A 92 -1.44 0.14 11.99
CA THR A 92 -0.54 0.99 12.76
C THR A 92 0.90 0.94 12.20
N PRO A 93 1.74 1.97 12.43
CA PRO A 93 3.11 1.97 11.91
C PRO A 93 3.99 0.80 12.37
N ASP A 94 3.69 0.19 13.50
CA ASP A 94 4.37 -0.99 14.03
C ASP A 94 3.84 -2.32 13.46
N GLY A 95 2.86 -2.26 12.55
CA GLY A 95 2.29 -3.43 11.88
C GLY A 95 1.12 -4.08 12.60
N GLY A 96 0.61 -3.45 13.68
CA GLY A 96 -0.63 -3.85 14.34
C GLY A 96 -1.88 -3.32 13.65
N VAL A 97 -3.02 -3.46 14.32
CA VAL A 97 -4.33 -2.97 13.88
C VAL A 97 -4.95 -2.07 14.94
N GLU A 98 -5.42 -0.89 14.52
CA GLU A 98 -6.23 0.02 15.34
C GLU A 98 -7.69 -0.05 14.90
N ASN A 99 -8.60 -0.21 15.86
CA ASN A 99 -10.04 -0.15 15.60
C ASN A 99 -10.48 1.30 15.35
N LEU A 100 -11.26 1.52 14.27
CA LEU A 100 -11.86 2.81 13.91
C LEU A 100 -13.38 2.76 14.08
N ILE A 101 -14.16 2.54 13.01
CA ILE A 101 -15.62 2.34 13.11
C ILE A 101 -15.94 1.11 13.98
N ALA A 102 -15.12 0.07 13.92
CA ALA A 102 -15.20 -1.00 14.88
C ALA A 102 -14.84 -0.47 16.30
N GLU A 103 -15.70 -0.67 17.27
CA GLU A 103 -15.40 -0.46 18.68
C GLU A 103 -14.65 -1.67 19.25
N GLU A 104 -15.16 -2.86 18.94
CA GLU A 104 -14.60 -4.16 19.33
C GLU A 104 -14.67 -5.15 18.18
N ILE A 105 -13.71 -6.07 18.11
CA ILE A 105 -13.69 -7.18 17.18
C ILE A 105 -13.37 -8.45 17.96
N ASN A 106 -14.27 -9.42 17.94
CA ASN A 106 -14.16 -10.65 18.71
C ASN A 106 -14.27 -11.87 17.79
N ALA A 107 -13.41 -12.87 18.02
CA ALA A 107 -13.38 -14.12 17.27
C ALA A 107 -13.98 -15.28 18.07
N SER A 108 -14.59 -16.25 17.37
CA SER A 108 -14.76 -17.61 17.90
C SER A 108 -13.41 -18.32 18.05
N LYS A 109 -13.36 -19.40 18.84
CA LYS A 109 -12.12 -20.15 19.10
C LYS A 109 -11.45 -20.71 17.84
N ASP A 110 -12.22 -20.99 16.81
CA ASP A 110 -11.76 -21.51 15.52
C ASP A 110 -11.57 -20.40 14.47
N ALA A 111 -11.71 -19.12 14.87
CA ALA A 111 -11.63 -17.94 14.00
C ALA A 111 -12.56 -17.99 12.77
N LYS A 112 -13.63 -18.81 12.79
CA LYS A 112 -14.62 -18.89 11.71
C LYS A 112 -15.76 -17.91 11.87
N THR A 113 -16.02 -17.44 13.08
CA THR A 113 -17.05 -16.42 13.35
C THR A 113 -16.39 -15.20 13.97
N TRP A 114 -16.64 -14.04 13.37
CA TRP A 114 -16.16 -12.77 13.86
C TRP A 114 -17.34 -11.84 14.15
N THR A 115 -17.34 -11.24 15.32
CA THR A 115 -18.35 -10.25 15.72
C THR A 115 -17.68 -8.90 15.80
N VAL A 116 -18.17 -7.95 15.02
CA VAL A 116 -17.70 -6.56 14.99
C VAL A 116 -18.77 -5.68 15.59
N LYS A 117 -18.47 -5.05 16.72
CA LYS A 117 -19.34 -4.04 17.34
C LYS A 117 -19.07 -2.69 16.71
N VAL A 118 -20.07 -2.06 16.13
CA VAL A 118 -20.00 -0.74 15.50
C VAL A 118 -20.05 0.33 16.58
N ARG A 119 -19.12 1.29 16.51
CA ARG A 119 -19.01 2.42 17.44
C ARG A 119 -20.21 3.35 17.31
N ASP A 120 -20.75 3.77 18.44
CA ASP A 120 -21.84 4.74 18.49
C ASP A 120 -21.40 6.17 18.14
N GLY A 121 -22.35 6.94 17.60
CA GLY A 121 -22.20 8.39 17.41
C GLY A 121 -21.29 8.82 16.25
N ILE A 122 -20.87 7.89 15.40
CA ILE A 122 -20.16 8.24 14.17
C ILE A 122 -21.18 8.74 13.15
N GLU A 123 -20.89 9.89 12.55
CA GLU A 123 -21.74 10.55 11.57
C GLU A 123 -21.09 10.51 10.18
N PHE A 124 -21.87 10.13 9.18
CA PHE A 124 -21.47 10.32 7.78
C PHE A 124 -21.49 11.79 7.38
N HIS A 125 -20.79 12.12 6.29
CA HIS A 125 -20.74 13.48 5.74
C HIS A 125 -22.13 14.08 5.41
N ASN A 126 -23.15 13.25 5.21
CA ASN A 126 -24.53 13.65 4.94
C ASN A 126 -25.42 13.78 6.19
N GLY A 127 -24.82 13.65 7.39
CA GLY A 127 -25.51 13.78 8.67
C GLY A 127 -26.24 12.54 9.17
N LYS A 128 -26.20 11.42 8.43
CA LYS A 128 -26.76 10.14 8.90
C LYS A 128 -25.75 9.46 9.83
N THR A 129 -26.24 8.75 10.84
CA THR A 129 -25.39 7.94 11.73
C THR A 129 -24.95 6.65 11.02
N VAL A 130 -23.70 6.26 11.22
CA VAL A 130 -23.15 4.97 10.75
C VAL A 130 -23.80 3.83 11.54
N THR A 131 -24.27 2.82 10.84
CA THR A 131 -24.96 1.66 11.43
C THR A 131 -24.31 0.33 11.06
N ALA A 132 -24.69 -0.74 11.77
CA ALA A 132 -24.28 -2.09 11.42
C ALA A 132 -24.77 -2.52 10.03
N ASP A 133 -25.93 -2.03 9.60
CA ASP A 133 -26.46 -2.29 8.26
C ASP A 133 -25.60 -1.66 7.16
N ASP A 134 -25.07 -0.45 7.37
CA ASP A 134 -24.15 0.20 6.43
C ASP A 134 -22.83 -0.58 6.29
N VAL A 135 -22.31 -1.07 7.42
CA VAL A 135 -21.11 -1.92 7.45
C VAL A 135 -21.37 -3.22 6.69
N ALA A 136 -22.46 -3.93 7.01
CA ALA A 136 -22.82 -5.17 6.35
C ALA A 136 -22.99 -4.96 4.84
N ALA A 137 -23.76 -3.95 4.43
CA ALA A 137 -24.01 -3.62 3.03
C ALA A 137 -22.72 -3.27 2.27
N THR A 138 -21.77 -2.57 2.93
CA THR A 138 -20.46 -2.26 2.32
C THR A 138 -19.69 -3.54 2.03
N ILE A 139 -19.51 -4.41 3.03
CA ILE A 139 -18.71 -5.62 2.85
C ILE A 139 -19.41 -6.59 1.88
N GLU A 140 -20.74 -6.73 1.91
CA GLU A 140 -21.51 -7.51 0.93
C GLU A 140 -21.26 -7.06 -0.49
N ARG A 141 -21.30 -5.74 -0.77
CA ARG A 141 -21.04 -5.18 -2.11
C ARG A 141 -19.66 -5.55 -2.63
N HIS A 142 -18.65 -5.50 -1.78
CA HIS A 142 -17.28 -5.84 -2.17
C HIS A 142 -17.03 -7.35 -2.28
N ALA A 143 -17.78 -8.18 -1.52
CA ALA A 143 -17.66 -9.62 -1.50
C ALA A 143 -18.54 -10.32 -2.56
N ASP A 144 -19.45 -9.60 -3.23
CA ASP A 144 -20.29 -10.16 -4.30
C ASP A 144 -19.45 -10.77 -5.41
N ALA A 145 -19.84 -11.95 -5.89
CA ALA A 145 -19.09 -12.70 -6.91
C ALA A 145 -18.92 -11.93 -8.24
N ASN A 146 -19.80 -10.98 -8.54
CA ASN A 146 -19.76 -10.13 -9.71
C ASN A 146 -19.09 -8.77 -9.44
N SER A 147 -18.63 -8.54 -8.21
CA SER A 147 -17.97 -7.29 -7.84
C SER A 147 -16.70 -7.07 -8.65
N LYS A 148 -16.43 -5.80 -8.98
CA LYS A 148 -15.16 -5.35 -9.57
C LYS A 148 -14.16 -4.87 -8.51
N SER A 149 -14.46 -5.09 -7.24
CA SER A 149 -13.63 -4.66 -6.14
C SER A 149 -12.26 -5.32 -6.13
N GLY A 150 -11.21 -4.52 -5.98
CA GLY A 150 -9.87 -5.03 -5.73
C GLY A 150 -9.75 -5.81 -4.42
N ALA A 151 -10.71 -5.67 -3.49
CA ALA A 151 -10.78 -6.46 -2.26
C ALA A 151 -11.47 -7.83 -2.45
N LEU A 152 -12.04 -8.14 -3.62
CA LEU A 152 -12.79 -9.38 -3.81
C LEU A 152 -11.98 -10.63 -3.43
N GLY A 153 -10.69 -10.66 -3.78
CA GLY A 153 -9.81 -11.79 -3.49
C GLY A 153 -9.70 -12.11 -2.00
N ILE A 154 -9.60 -11.07 -1.15
CA ILE A 154 -9.47 -11.23 0.32
C ILE A 154 -10.79 -11.51 1.02
N LEU A 155 -11.93 -11.21 0.39
CA LEU A 155 -13.25 -11.38 0.99
C LEU A 155 -13.92 -12.72 0.64
N LYS A 156 -13.36 -13.52 -0.26
CA LYS A 156 -13.96 -14.79 -0.74
C LYS A 156 -14.18 -15.83 0.32
N ASN A 157 -13.45 -15.76 1.43
CA ASN A 157 -13.64 -16.64 2.58
C ASN A 157 -14.91 -16.31 3.38
N ILE A 158 -15.51 -15.13 3.21
CA ILE A 158 -16.74 -14.73 3.89
C ILE A 158 -17.93 -15.43 3.25
N LYS A 159 -18.70 -16.18 4.04
CA LYS A 159 -19.90 -16.93 3.63
C LYS A 159 -21.20 -16.32 4.12
N GLY A 160 -21.13 -15.52 5.15
CA GLY A 160 -22.30 -14.84 5.69
C GLY A 160 -21.94 -13.55 6.39
N ILE A 161 -22.80 -12.57 6.22
CA ILE A 161 -22.70 -11.26 6.88
C ILE A 161 -24.10 -10.96 7.42
N LYS A 162 -24.22 -10.75 8.73
CA LYS A 162 -25.52 -10.50 9.37
C LYS A 162 -25.41 -9.34 10.36
N PRO A 163 -26.10 -8.22 10.10
CA PRO A 163 -26.27 -7.19 11.12
C PRO A 163 -27.17 -7.72 12.24
N ASN A 164 -26.81 -7.39 13.47
CA ASN A 164 -27.53 -7.77 14.69
C ASN A 164 -27.46 -6.61 15.70
N GLY A 165 -28.41 -5.71 15.66
CA GLY A 165 -28.44 -4.51 16.49
C GLY A 165 -27.24 -3.59 16.14
N LYS A 166 -26.28 -3.45 17.07
CA LYS A 166 -25.05 -2.67 16.85
C LYS A 166 -23.86 -3.51 16.39
N GLU A 167 -24.07 -4.78 16.15
CA GLU A 167 -23.03 -5.72 15.76
C GLU A 167 -23.23 -6.21 14.34
N VAL A 168 -22.12 -6.59 13.70
CA VAL A 168 -22.14 -7.37 12.46
C VAL A 168 -21.43 -8.68 12.71
N VAL A 169 -22.11 -9.78 12.42
CA VAL A 169 -21.55 -11.13 12.54
C VAL A 169 -21.11 -11.62 11.17
N PHE A 170 -19.83 -11.91 11.04
CA PHE A 170 -19.23 -12.49 9.85
C PHE A 170 -18.99 -13.98 10.05
N THR A 171 -19.41 -14.79 9.10
CA THR A 171 -19.14 -16.23 9.08
C THR A 171 -18.19 -16.55 7.94
N LEU A 172 -17.07 -17.19 8.24
CA LEU A 172 -16.05 -17.59 7.28
C LEU A 172 -16.20 -19.07 6.93
N ALA A 173 -15.83 -19.45 5.71
CA ALA A 173 -15.74 -20.86 5.31
C ALA A 173 -14.64 -21.59 6.10
N GLU A 174 -13.48 -20.95 6.19
CA GLU A 174 -12.33 -21.43 6.95
C GLU A 174 -11.90 -20.36 7.97
N GLY A 175 -11.28 -20.79 9.07
CA GLY A 175 -10.78 -19.87 10.08
C GLY A 175 -9.73 -18.93 9.50
N ASP A 176 -9.80 -17.64 9.88
CA ASP A 176 -8.82 -16.64 9.46
C ASP A 176 -8.50 -15.69 10.63
N ALA A 177 -7.35 -15.87 11.24
CA ALA A 177 -6.87 -15.04 12.34
C ALA A 177 -6.48 -13.62 11.87
N ASP A 178 -6.28 -13.42 10.56
CA ASP A 178 -5.92 -12.14 9.97
C ASP A 178 -7.14 -11.25 9.63
N PHE A 179 -8.38 -11.69 9.96
CA PHE A 179 -9.62 -10.97 9.66
C PHE A 179 -9.60 -9.47 10.02
N PRO A 180 -9.09 -9.02 11.19
CA PRO A 180 -9.01 -7.58 11.50
C PRO A 180 -8.11 -6.80 10.53
N TYR A 181 -7.07 -7.43 9.99
CA TYR A 181 -6.19 -6.84 8.97
C TYR A 181 -6.89 -6.69 7.62
N LEU A 182 -7.78 -7.62 7.26
CA LEU A 182 -8.57 -7.53 6.02
C LEU A 182 -9.47 -6.30 6.04
N MET A 183 -10.04 -5.98 7.21
CA MET A 183 -10.95 -4.85 7.41
C MET A 183 -10.25 -3.46 7.33
N ALA A 184 -8.93 -3.43 7.25
CA ALA A 184 -8.12 -2.23 7.02
C ALA A 184 -7.84 -1.96 5.53
N ASP A 185 -8.35 -2.78 4.62
CA ASP A 185 -8.11 -2.61 3.19
C ASP A 185 -8.77 -1.33 2.67
N TYR A 186 -8.02 -0.55 1.89
CA TYR A 186 -8.46 0.77 1.40
C TYR A 186 -9.63 0.76 0.40
N HIS A 187 -10.07 -0.41 -0.06
CA HIS A 187 -11.31 -0.52 -0.81
C HIS A 187 -12.53 -0.54 0.11
N LEU A 188 -12.37 -0.93 1.37
CA LEU A 188 -13.47 -1.17 2.30
C LEU A 188 -13.90 0.10 3.05
N VAL A 189 -13.99 1.22 2.33
CA VAL A 189 -14.53 2.48 2.85
C VAL A 189 -16.01 2.27 3.20
N ILE A 190 -16.38 2.50 4.46
CA ILE A 190 -17.77 2.38 4.90
C ILE A 190 -18.58 3.55 4.35
N GLN A 191 -19.59 3.23 3.55
CA GLN A 191 -20.48 4.17 2.90
C GLN A 191 -21.93 3.97 3.34
N PRO A 192 -22.78 5.01 3.31
CA PRO A 192 -24.22 4.87 3.57
C PRO A 192 -24.81 3.80 2.63
N ASN A 193 -25.59 2.86 3.19
CA ASN A 193 -26.17 1.73 2.46
C ASN A 193 -25.14 0.96 1.61
N GLY A 194 -23.86 0.93 2.06
CA GLY A 194 -22.76 0.28 1.33
C GLY A 194 -22.40 0.91 -0.02
N GLY A 195 -22.83 2.14 -0.27
CA GLY A 195 -22.64 2.80 -1.57
C GLY A 195 -23.51 2.22 -2.70
N LYS A 196 -24.54 1.43 -2.37
CA LYS A 196 -25.46 0.82 -3.37
C LYS A 196 -26.26 1.86 -4.15
N ASP A 197 -26.55 3.02 -3.54
CA ASP A 197 -27.29 4.10 -4.18
C ASP A 197 -26.42 4.91 -5.16
N ASP A 198 -25.23 5.31 -4.73
CA ASP A 198 -24.21 5.98 -5.53
C ASP A 198 -22.82 5.76 -4.90
N PRO A 199 -22.03 4.82 -5.39
CA PRO A 199 -20.69 4.57 -4.86
C PRO A 199 -19.70 5.73 -5.12
N ASN A 200 -20.00 6.60 -6.07
CA ASN A 200 -19.18 7.77 -6.42
C ASN A 200 -19.58 9.06 -5.67
N ALA A 201 -20.54 9.00 -4.77
CA ALA A 201 -20.98 10.19 -4.01
C ALA A 201 -19.87 10.81 -3.13
N GLY A 202 -18.78 10.08 -2.86
CA GLY A 202 -17.69 10.55 -1.98
C GLY A 202 -18.16 10.79 -0.55
N ILE A 203 -19.16 10.02 -0.08
CA ILE A 203 -19.75 10.14 1.25
C ILE A 203 -19.27 8.97 2.11
N SER A 204 -18.62 9.29 3.22
CA SER A 204 -18.24 8.37 4.29
C SER A 204 -18.16 9.15 5.62
N ALA A 205 -17.36 8.71 6.57
CA ALA A 205 -17.21 9.32 7.89
C ALA A 205 -15.79 9.78 8.20
N GLY A 206 -14.96 10.00 7.19
CA GLY A 206 -13.58 10.48 7.32
C GLY A 206 -13.49 11.97 7.68
N PRO A 207 -12.26 12.48 7.97
CA PRO A 207 -12.07 13.86 8.45
C PRO A 207 -12.32 14.95 7.40
N TYR A 208 -12.44 14.59 6.12
CA TYR A 208 -12.69 15.55 5.04
C TYR A 208 -13.88 15.16 4.17
N LYS A 209 -14.74 16.11 3.87
CA LYS A 209 -15.80 15.97 2.84
C LYS A 209 -15.21 16.23 1.47
N VAL A 210 -15.53 15.42 0.48
CA VAL A 210 -15.10 15.67 -0.91
C VAL A 210 -15.67 16.99 -1.40
N SER A 211 -14.80 17.92 -1.79
CA SER A 211 -15.15 19.23 -2.36
C SER A 211 -14.78 19.35 -3.84
N VAL A 212 -13.73 18.63 -4.26
CA VAL A 212 -13.27 18.62 -5.65
C VAL A 212 -12.95 17.17 -6.05
N ASN A 213 -13.46 16.76 -7.21
CA ASN A 213 -13.09 15.50 -7.85
C ASN A 213 -12.94 15.72 -9.36
N GLN A 214 -11.68 15.83 -9.80
CA GLN A 214 -11.30 15.97 -11.20
C GLN A 214 -10.30 14.86 -11.53
N PRO A 215 -10.77 13.67 -11.97
CA PRO A 215 -9.92 12.51 -12.25
C PRO A 215 -8.74 12.88 -13.17
N GLY A 216 -7.56 12.37 -12.81
CA GLY A 216 -6.32 12.66 -13.53
C GLY A 216 -5.75 14.08 -13.36
N VAL A 217 -6.43 14.97 -12.64
CA VAL A 217 -6.03 16.38 -12.46
C VAL A 217 -5.85 16.73 -10.99
N ARG A 218 -6.92 16.68 -10.20
CA ARG A 218 -6.88 17.02 -8.77
C ARG A 218 -8.09 16.52 -8.00
N HIS A 219 -7.87 16.31 -6.70
CA HIS A 219 -8.89 15.94 -5.74
C HIS A 219 -8.76 16.85 -4.50
N GLY A 220 -9.86 17.22 -3.89
CA GLY A 220 -9.86 18.10 -2.72
C GLY A 220 -10.92 17.74 -1.71
N GLY A 221 -10.67 18.10 -0.45
CA GLY A 221 -11.60 17.93 0.64
C GLY A 221 -11.62 19.11 1.59
N GLU A 222 -12.80 19.38 2.17
CA GLU A 222 -13.02 20.36 3.23
C GLU A 222 -13.17 19.65 4.56
N ARG A 223 -12.60 20.20 5.64
CA ARG A 223 -12.64 19.61 6.97
C ARG A 223 -14.08 19.35 7.43
N PHE A 224 -14.33 18.11 7.88
CA PHE A 224 -15.61 17.73 8.45
C PHE A 224 -15.64 18.08 9.94
N ALA A 225 -16.46 19.07 10.31
CA ALA A 225 -16.51 19.58 11.69
C ALA A 225 -16.94 18.52 12.71
N ASN A 226 -17.82 17.59 12.32
CA ASN A 226 -18.34 16.52 13.17
C ASN A 226 -17.52 15.23 13.10
N TYR A 227 -16.23 15.32 12.68
CA TYR A 227 -15.39 14.14 12.65
C TYR A 227 -15.21 13.54 14.04
N TRP A 228 -15.55 12.29 14.21
CA TRP A 228 -15.67 11.60 15.51
C TRP A 228 -14.34 11.48 16.29
N ARG A 229 -13.20 11.53 15.62
CA ARG A 229 -11.87 11.50 16.29
C ARG A 229 -11.41 12.90 16.76
N GLY A 230 -12.17 13.94 16.49
CA GLY A 230 -11.89 15.29 16.95
C GLY A 230 -10.55 15.84 16.45
N ASP A 231 -9.65 16.19 17.37
CA ASP A 231 -8.37 16.81 17.06
C ASP A 231 -7.23 15.82 16.75
N LYS A 232 -7.54 14.52 16.62
CA LYS A 232 -6.52 13.51 16.31
C LYS A 232 -6.15 13.45 14.84
N ALA A 233 -6.97 14.01 13.95
CA ALA A 233 -6.75 14.04 12.51
C ALA A 233 -7.58 15.17 11.87
N GLY A 234 -7.29 15.50 10.60
CA GLY A 234 -8.04 16.54 9.89
C GLY A 234 -7.68 17.95 10.36
N HIS A 235 -6.39 18.26 10.42
CA HIS A 235 -5.90 19.54 10.97
C HIS A 235 -6.07 20.72 10.00
N ALA A 236 -5.85 20.54 8.69
CA ALA A 236 -6.04 21.59 7.69
C ALA A 236 -7.54 21.90 7.50
N ASP A 237 -7.89 23.13 7.12
CA ASP A 237 -9.26 23.47 6.75
C ASP A 237 -9.65 22.83 5.41
N GLN A 238 -8.67 22.72 4.50
CA GLN A 238 -8.81 22.06 3.21
C GLN A 238 -7.56 21.23 2.91
N ILE A 239 -7.76 20.17 2.15
CA ILE A 239 -6.70 19.39 1.56
C ILE A 239 -6.82 19.38 0.04
N GLU A 240 -5.69 19.27 -0.65
CA GLU A 240 -5.67 19.13 -2.10
C GLU A 240 -4.59 18.12 -2.52
N ILE A 241 -4.97 17.15 -3.36
CA ILE A 241 -4.06 16.28 -4.08
C ILE A 241 -4.03 16.76 -5.54
N ILE A 242 -2.86 17.18 -6.00
CA ILE A 242 -2.61 17.55 -7.39
C ILE A 242 -1.93 16.36 -8.06
N VAL A 243 -2.48 15.90 -9.17
CA VAL A 243 -1.89 14.80 -9.95
C VAL A 243 -0.73 15.34 -10.76
N ILE A 244 0.48 14.89 -10.46
CA ILE A 244 1.70 15.29 -11.16
C ILE A 244 2.51 14.01 -11.47
N ASN A 245 2.24 13.43 -12.63
CA ASN A 245 2.85 12.15 -13.02
C ASN A 245 4.34 12.29 -13.39
N ASP A 246 4.74 13.43 -13.98
CA ASP A 246 6.15 13.71 -14.29
C ASP A 246 6.95 14.00 -13.01
N ALA A 247 8.03 13.25 -12.79
CA ALA A 247 8.84 13.34 -11.57
C ALA A 247 9.56 14.69 -11.43
N THR A 248 10.00 15.28 -12.56
CA THR A 248 10.69 16.57 -12.57
C THR A 248 9.72 17.70 -12.25
N ALA A 249 8.54 17.69 -12.86
CA ALA A 249 7.48 18.65 -12.57
C ALA A 249 7.00 18.54 -11.11
N ARG A 250 6.91 17.31 -10.58
CA ARG A 250 6.49 17.07 -9.19
C ARG A 250 7.52 17.63 -8.19
N LEU A 251 8.81 17.41 -8.44
CA LEU A 251 9.87 18.01 -7.64
C LEU A 251 9.88 19.53 -7.75
N ALA A 252 9.71 20.09 -8.96
CA ALA A 252 9.63 21.53 -9.18
C ALA A 252 8.43 22.16 -8.45
N ALA A 253 7.28 21.46 -8.40
CA ALA A 253 6.10 21.92 -7.65
C ALA A 253 6.36 22.00 -6.14
N LEU A 254 7.13 21.06 -5.56
CA LEU A 254 7.57 21.11 -4.16
C LEU A 254 8.54 22.28 -3.93
N GLN A 255 9.55 22.41 -4.79
CA GLN A 255 10.55 23.51 -4.71
C GLN A 255 9.92 24.89 -4.84
N GLY A 256 8.93 25.03 -5.72
CA GLY A 256 8.17 26.27 -5.94
C GLY A 256 7.09 26.53 -4.90
N GLY A 257 6.90 25.66 -3.91
CA GLY A 257 5.88 25.80 -2.87
C GLY A 257 4.44 25.66 -3.37
N GLN A 258 4.22 25.11 -4.56
CA GLN A 258 2.89 24.79 -5.09
C GLN A 258 2.25 23.63 -4.34
N VAL A 259 3.07 22.68 -3.86
CA VAL A 259 2.68 21.58 -2.99
C VAL A 259 3.63 21.52 -1.78
N HIS A 260 3.18 20.91 -0.69
CA HIS A 260 3.92 20.83 0.56
C HIS A 260 4.60 19.47 0.75
N MET A 261 4.15 18.45 0.02
CA MET A 261 4.69 17.11 0.06
C MET A 261 4.50 16.40 -1.28
N ILE A 262 5.40 15.47 -1.58
CA ILE A 262 5.35 14.67 -2.80
C ILE A 262 5.70 13.21 -2.50
N ASN A 263 5.09 12.28 -3.24
CA ASN A 263 5.48 10.88 -3.22
C ASN A 263 6.52 10.54 -4.28
N ARG A 264 7.08 9.35 -4.18
CA ARG A 264 7.90 8.69 -5.22
C ARG A 264 9.03 9.57 -5.73
N VAL A 265 9.83 10.12 -4.82
CA VAL A 265 11.09 10.78 -5.20
C VAL A 265 12.01 9.73 -5.83
N GLU A 266 12.46 10.02 -7.04
CA GLU A 266 13.36 9.09 -7.74
C GLU A 266 14.68 8.95 -6.98
N PRO A 267 15.17 7.73 -6.74
CA PRO A 267 16.42 7.50 -6.03
C PRO A 267 17.62 8.28 -6.57
N LYS A 268 17.66 8.51 -7.90
CA LYS A 268 18.74 9.27 -8.55
C LYS A 268 18.83 10.75 -8.18
N VAL A 269 17.73 11.34 -7.67
CA VAL A 269 17.67 12.76 -7.28
C VAL A 269 17.62 12.98 -5.77
N VAL A 270 17.59 11.92 -4.96
CA VAL A 270 17.48 12.03 -3.49
C VAL A 270 18.56 12.92 -2.89
N ASP A 271 19.83 12.77 -3.32
CA ASP A 271 20.91 13.58 -2.80
C ASP A 271 20.82 15.06 -3.21
N LEU A 272 20.18 15.36 -4.33
CA LEU A 272 19.85 16.72 -4.73
C LEU A 272 18.77 17.30 -3.81
N VAL A 273 17.68 16.54 -3.58
CA VAL A 273 16.55 16.96 -2.73
C VAL A 273 17.00 17.20 -1.28
N LYS A 274 17.87 16.36 -0.74
CA LYS A 274 18.45 16.54 0.61
C LYS A 274 19.21 17.86 0.81
N ARG A 275 19.65 18.49 -0.27
CA ARG A 275 20.36 19.79 -0.21
C ARG A 275 19.41 20.99 -0.31
N LEU A 276 18.14 20.78 -0.56
CA LEU A 276 17.18 21.86 -0.64
C LEU A 276 16.85 22.38 0.76
N PRO A 277 16.94 23.70 0.99
CA PRO A 277 16.59 24.26 2.29
C PRO A 277 15.09 24.06 2.56
N GLY A 278 14.75 23.72 3.78
CA GLY A 278 13.35 23.53 4.21
C GLY A 278 12.67 22.28 3.64
N VAL A 279 13.40 21.35 3.02
CA VAL A 279 12.85 20.11 2.50
C VAL A 279 13.57 18.92 3.13
N SER A 280 12.83 17.91 3.57
CA SER A 280 13.38 16.62 3.99
C SER A 280 12.96 15.49 3.04
N ILE A 281 13.85 14.50 2.93
CA ILE A 281 13.54 13.19 2.36
C ILE A 281 13.06 12.29 3.50
N GLU A 282 11.87 11.76 3.31
CA GLU A 282 11.27 10.82 4.22
C GLU A 282 11.22 9.44 3.55
N ASN A 283 12.08 8.53 3.99
CA ASN A 283 12.12 7.19 3.42
C ASN A 283 11.93 6.11 4.49
N VAL A 284 11.21 5.07 4.12
CA VAL A 284 10.92 3.93 4.98
C VAL A 284 11.03 2.62 4.20
N SER A 285 11.61 1.58 4.84
CA SER A 285 11.57 0.21 4.32
C SER A 285 10.24 -0.41 4.69
N GLY A 286 9.47 -0.81 3.68
CA GLY A 286 8.18 -1.45 3.83
C GLY A 286 8.11 -2.78 3.06
N ARG A 287 6.91 -3.18 2.68
CA ARG A 287 6.62 -4.42 1.94
C ARG A 287 6.51 -4.19 0.43
N GLY A 288 6.78 -2.96 -0.04
CA GLY A 288 6.66 -2.59 -1.44
C GLY A 288 7.70 -3.26 -2.33
N PHE A 289 7.31 -3.60 -3.56
CA PHE A 289 8.21 -4.14 -4.58
C PHE A 289 7.77 -3.73 -5.98
N TYR A 290 8.72 -3.74 -6.91
CA TYR A 290 8.51 -3.37 -8.31
C TYR A 290 8.73 -4.58 -9.21
N PRO A 291 7.66 -5.29 -9.59
CA PRO A 291 7.76 -6.50 -10.40
C PRO A 291 7.75 -6.23 -11.90
N PHE A 292 8.26 -7.23 -12.62
CA PHE A 292 8.04 -7.45 -14.04
C PHE A 292 7.11 -8.67 -14.16
N ASN A 293 5.88 -8.44 -14.59
CA ASN A 293 4.80 -9.43 -14.53
C ASN A 293 4.56 -10.08 -15.90
N MET A 294 4.66 -11.40 -15.97
CA MET A 294 4.34 -12.23 -17.15
C MET A 294 3.06 -13.00 -16.91
N PHE A 295 2.13 -13.01 -17.87
CA PHE A 295 0.92 -13.82 -17.80
C PHE A 295 1.21 -15.30 -18.04
N CYS A 296 1.02 -16.15 -17.04
CA CYS A 296 1.31 -17.57 -17.11
C CYS A 296 0.37 -18.36 -18.05
N ASP A 297 -0.75 -17.77 -18.44
CA ASP A 297 -1.78 -18.39 -19.30
C ASP A 297 -1.83 -17.81 -20.72
N THR A 298 -0.86 -16.97 -21.09
CA THR A 298 -0.88 -16.24 -22.37
C THR A 298 0.45 -16.38 -23.09
N ALA A 299 0.40 -16.80 -24.38
CA ALA A 299 1.60 -16.88 -25.22
C ALA A 299 2.32 -15.52 -25.35
N PRO A 300 3.66 -15.51 -25.37
CA PRO A 300 4.55 -16.67 -25.28
C PRO A 300 4.90 -17.08 -23.83
N PHE A 301 4.32 -16.41 -22.81
CA PHE A 301 4.69 -16.59 -21.40
C PHE A 301 3.98 -17.77 -20.72
N ASP A 302 3.05 -18.46 -21.39
CA ASP A 302 2.54 -19.78 -20.99
C ASP A 302 3.65 -20.85 -21.02
N ASN A 303 4.72 -20.61 -21.77
CA ASN A 303 5.91 -21.43 -21.81
C ASN A 303 6.77 -21.24 -20.55
N TYR A 304 6.92 -22.30 -19.75
CA TYR A 304 7.72 -22.31 -18.53
C TYR A 304 9.20 -21.98 -18.78
N ASP A 305 9.80 -22.58 -19.83
CA ASP A 305 11.23 -22.41 -20.10
C ASP A 305 11.54 -20.94 -20.51
N LEU A 306 10.62 -20.29 -21.24
CA LEU A 306 10.77 -18.85 -21.52
C LEU A 306 10.72 -18.00 -20.27
N ARG A 307 9.76 -18.27 -19.36
CA ARG A 307 9.71 -17.53 -18.08
C ARG A 307 10.97 -17.71 -17.25
N MET A 308 11.50 -18.95 -17.19
CA MET A 308 12.75 -19.23 -16.49
C MET A 308 13.96 -18.53 -17.13
N ALA A 309 14.06 -18.50 -18.45
CA ALA A 309 15.08 -17.75 -19.15
C ALA A 309 15.05 -16.27 -18.76
N LEU A 310 13.87 -15.67 -18.78
CA LEU A 310 13.66 -14.26 -18.41
C LEU A 310 13.99 -13.97 -16.93
N LYS A 311 13.68 -14.89 -16.01
CA LYS A 311 14.03 -14.77 -14.59
C LYS A 311 15.53 -14.87 -14.34
N LEU A 312 16.24 -15.76 -15.02
CA LEU A 312 17.69 -15.96 -14.91
C LEU A 312 18.49 -14.83 -15.57
N ALA A 313 17.93 -14.20 -16.61
CA ALA A 313 18.50 -13.03 -17.27
C ALA A 313 18.37 -11.72 -16.49
N MET A 314 17.74 -11.71 -15.31
CA MET A 314 17.59 -10.54 -14.46
C MET A 314 18.79 -10.40 -13.51
N ASP A 315 19.63 -9.38 -13.73
CA ASP A 315 20.67 -8.99 -12.79
C ASP A 315 20.10 -8.10 -11.69
N ARG A 316 19.70 -8.74 -10.58
CA ARG A 316 18.97 -8.09 -9.47
C ARG A 316 19.85 -7.13 -8.67
N GLU A 317 21.13 -7.47 -8.52
CA GLU A 317 22.09 -6.63 -7.81
C GLU A 317 22.38 -5.36 -8.60
N GLU A 318 22.63 -5.50 -9.92
CA GLU A 318 22.81 -4.35 -10.80
C GLU A 318 21.56 -3.46 -10.83
N MET A 319 20.36 -4.07 -10.87
CA MET A 319 19.08 -3.36 -10.77
C MET A 319 18.97 -2.55 -9.49
N LEU A 320 19.23 -3.16 -8.33
CA LEU A 320 19.19 -2.48 -7.04
C LEU A 320 20.14 -1.27 -7.00
N GLN A 321 21.37 -1.45 -7.47
CA GLN A 321 22.39 -0.40 -7.40
C GLN A 321 22.13 0.73 -8.41
N LYS A 322 21.78 0.40 -9.64
CA LYS A 322 21.61 1.42 -10.70
C LYS A 322 20.26 2.13 -10.66
N ILE A 323 19.17 1.41 -10.33
CA ILE A 323 17.81 1.95 -10.34
C ILE A 323 17.45 2.53 -8.96
N LEU A 324 17.62 1.74 -7.90
CA LEU A 324 17.22 2.16 -6.55
C LEU A 324 18.35 2.82 -5.75
N ARG A 325 19.58 2.87 -6.27
CA ARG A 325 20.73 3.50 -5.58
C ARG A 325 20.92 2.99 -4.14
N GLY A 326 20.58 1.71 -3.89
CA GLY A 326 20.61 1.09 -2.57
C GLY A 326 19.37 1.38 -1.69
N TYR A 327 18.37 2.13 -2.16
CA TYR A 327 17.12 2.34 -1.45
C TYR A 327 16.17 1.14 -1.61
N GLY A 328 16.61 -0.04 -1.16
CA GLY A 328 15.85 -1.28 -1.26
C GLY A 328 16.65 -2.51 -0.82
N ASP A 329 16.05 -3.67 -1.01
CA ASP A 329 16.66 -4.99 -0.79
C ASP A 329 16.51 -5.85 -2.07
N VAL A 330 17.44 -6.77 -2.34
CA VAL A 330 17.36 -7.67 -3.50
C VAL A 330 16.15 -8.58 -3.39
N GLY A 331 15.39 -8.71 -4.48
CA GLY A 331 14.24 -9.60 -4.60
C GLY A 331 14.61 -11.03 -5.03
N ASN A 332 13.65 -11.95 -4.99
CA ASN A 332 13.84 -13.37 -5.33
C ASN A 332 12.62 -14.01 -6.00
N ASP A 333 11.89 -13.26 -6.84
CA ASP A 333 10.74 -13.69 -7.64
C ASP A 333 9.54 -14.23 -6.84
N TYR A 334 9.37 -13.75 -5.60
CA TYR A 334 8.15 -13.90 -4.79
C TYR A 334 7.89 -12.61 -4.00
N PRO A 335 6.63 -12.34 -3.57
CA PRO A 335 6.21 -11.00 -3.13
C PRO A 335 6.45 -10.73 -1.64
N ILE A 336 7.16 -11.61 -0.92
CA ILE A 336 7.34 -11.52 0.53
C ILE A 336 8.79 -11.19 0.86
N ASN A 337 9.00 -10.18 1.72
CA ASN A 337 10.30 -9.78 2.23
C ASN A 337 10.36 -9.84 3.77
N LYS A 338 11.50 -9.44 4.33
CA LYS A 338 11.75 -9.46 5.78
C LYS A 338 10.82 -8.58 6.64
N ALA A 339 10.01 -7.71 6.02
CA ALA A 339 9.03 -6.88 6.72
C ALA A 339 7.71 -7.63 7.03
N TYR A 340 7.53 -8.82 6.48
CA TYR A 340 6.36 -9.65 6.79
C TYR A 340 6.58 -10.51 8.04
N PRO A 341 5.51 -10.75 8.83
CA PRO A 341 5.54 -11.81 9.84
C PRO A 341 5.71 -13.18 9.15
N LEU A 342 6.28 -14.14 9.87
CA LEU A 342 6.51 -15.52 9.42
C LEU A 342 7.28 -15.60 8.08
N VAL A 343 8.21 -14.67 7.83
CA VAL A 343 8.97 -14.60 6.58
C VAL A 343 9.62 -15.96 6.25
N PRO A 344 9.54 -16.44 4.99
CA PRO A 344 10.24 -17.64 4.56
C PRO A 344 11.76 -17.49 4.70
N GLU A 345 12.42 -18.51 5.23
CA GLU A 345 13.87 -18.56 5.38
C GLU A 345 14.46 -19.72 4.58
N GLY A 346 15.75 -19.64 4.24
CA GLY A 346 16.45 -20.73 3.55
C GLY A 346 16.13 -20.89 2.07
N ILE A 347 15.36 -19.98 1.46
CA ILE A 347 15.11 -20.01 0.02
C ILE A 347 16.36 -19.48 -0.69
N GLU A 348 16.96 -20.33 -1.54
CA GLU A 348 18.14 -19.96 -2.31
C GLU A 348 17.88 -18.71 -3.18
N GLN A 349 18.80 -17.73 -3.10
CA GLN A 349 18.74 -16.52 -3.91
C GLN A 349 18.97 -16.85 -5.39
N ARG A 350 18.03 -16.50 -6.25
CA ARG A 350 18.21 -16.62 -7.71
C ARG A 350 19.23 -15.60 -8.19
N LYS A 351 20.36 -16.09 -8.67
CA LYS A 351 21.43 -15.27 -9.22
C LYS A 351 21.21 -14.99 -10.71
N PHE A 352 21.83 -13.93 -11.18
CA PHE A 352 21.96 -13.66 -12.61
C PHE A 352 22.85 -14.75 -13.25
N ASP A 353 22.34 -15.43 -14.26
CA ASP A 353 23.00 -16.53 -14.94
C ASP A 353 22.63 -16.50 -16.43
N PRO A 354 23.35 -15.69 -17.23
CA PRO A 354 23.05 -15.53 -18.66
C PRO A 354 23.27 -16.81 -19.48
N GLU A 355 24.19 -17.69 -19.06
CA GLU A 355 24.44 -18.95 -19.77
C GLU A 355 23.24 -19.89 -19.60
N LYS A 356 22.81 -20.11 -18.37
CA LYS A 356 21.63 -20.90 -18.07
C LYS A 356 20.34 -20.28 -18.63
N ALA A 357 20.25 -18.93 -18.64
CA ALA A 357 19.16 -18.22 -19.30
C ALA A 357 19.11 -18.53 -20.80
N ALA A 358 20.25 -18.57 -21.49
CA ALA A 358 20.34 -18.92 -22.91
C ALA A 358 19.93 -20.38 -23.18
N GLU A 359 20.30 -21.32 -22.28
CA GLU A 359 19.86 -22.72 -22.35
C GLU A 359 18.32 -22.84 -22.27
N PHE A 360 17.72 -22.20 -21.27
CA PHE A 360 16.27 -22.17 -21.12
C PHE A 360 15.57 -21.47 -22.29
N TYR A 361 16.14 -20.38 -22.80
CA TYR A 361 15.61 -19.66 -23.95
C TYR A 361 15.59 -20.56 -25.19
N LYS A 362 16.68 -21.27 -25.46
CA LYS A 362 16.76 -22.26 -26.56
C LYS A 362 15.73 -23.37 -26.36
N LYS A 363 15.60 -23.91 -25.15
CA LYS A 363 14.65 -24.98 -24.82
C LYS A 363 13.19 -24.53 -24.98
N SER A 364 12.91 -23.25 -24.74
CA SER A 364 11.56 -22.71 -24.93
C SER A 364 11.07 -22.74 -26.38
N GLY A 365 11.98 -22.84 -27.34
CA GLY A 365 11.67 -22.77 -28.76
C GLY A 365 11.21 -21.39 -29.24
N HIS A 366 11.21 -20.40 -28.36
CA HIS A 366 10.83 -19.04 -28.73
C HIS A 366 11.86 -18.42 -29.66
N SER A 367 11.39 -17.77 -30.71
CA SER A 367 12.22 -17.02 -31.66
C SER A 367 11.57 -15.67 -31.93
N GLY A 368 12.32 -14.61 -31.78
CA GLY A 368 11.80 -13.24 -31.96
C GLY A 368 11.99 -12.37 -30.76
N SER A 369 11.45 -11.16 -30.80
CA SER A 369 11.50 -10.24 -29.68
C SER A 369 10.41 -10.52 -28.64
N VAL A 370 10.75 -10.29 -27.37
CA VAL A 370 9.80 -10.32 -26.26
C VAL A 370 9.39 -8.88 -25.96
N LEU A 371 8.10 -8.58 -26.09
CA LEU A 371 7.57 -7.23 -25.87
C LEU A 371 7.36 -6.95 -24.38
N LEU A 372 8.13 -6.00 -23.83
CA LEU A 372 8.00 -5.50 -22.48
C LEU A 372 7.37 -4.09 -22.47
N ARG A 373 6.31 -3.90 -21.69
CA ARG A 373 5.62 -2.61 -21.55
C ARG A 373 6.02 -1.94 -20.24
N THR A 374 6.29 -0.64 -20.31
CA THR A 374 6.65 0.18 -19.16
C THR A 374 6.05 1.58 -19.28
N SER A 375 6.02 2.31 -18.18
CA SER A 375 5.65 3.72 -18.11
C SER A 375 6.38 4.39 -16.94
N ASP A 376 6.54 5.70 -17.00
CA ASP A 376 7.09 6.46 -15.87
C ASP A 376 6.23 6.36 -14.60
N VAL A 377 4.93 6.05 -14.75
CA VAL A 377 4.02 5.87 -13.60
C VAL A 377 4.06 4.47 -13.00
N ALA A 378 4.71 3.49 -13.66
CA ALA A 378 4.79 2.13 -13.12
C ALA A 378 5.54 2.11 -11.77
N PHE A 379 6.70 2.75 -11.72
CA PHE A 379 7.45 3.05 -10.50
C PHE A 379 8.59 4.03 -10.81
N PRO A 380 9.20 4.69 -9.80
CA PRO A 380 10.35 5.56 -10.01
C PRO A 380 11.52 4.84 -10.69
N GLY A 381 11.89 5.28 -11.89
CA GLY A 381 12.97 4.65 -12.68
C GLY A 381 12.54 3.44 -13.52
N ALA A 382 11.24 3.22 -13.72
CA ALA A 382 10.72 2.05 -14.45
C ALA A 382 11.24 1.95 -15.90
N VAL A 383 11.34 3.07 -16.61
CA VAL A 383 11.86 3.10 -17.99
C VAL A 383 13.33 2.73 -18.01
N ASP A 384 14.13 3.27 -17.09
CA ASP A 384 15.56 2.94 -16.95
C ASP A 384 15.75 1.45 -16.56
N ALA A 385 14.88 0.93 -15.68
CA ALA A 385 14.87 -0.48 -15.30
C ALA A 385 14.57 -1.40 -16.49
N ALA A 386 13.61 -1.04 -17.35
CA ALA A 386 13.31 -1.80 -18.56
C ALA A 386 14.51 -1.82 -19.52
N GLN A 387 15.21 -0.69 -19.69
CA GLN A 387 16.41 -0.59 -20.54
C GLN A 387 17.57 -1.42 -19.97
N LEU A 388 17.79 -1.36 -18.65
CA LEU A 388 18.82 -2.16 -18.00
C LEU A 388 18.53 -3.67 -18.13
N TYR A 389 17.25 -4.06 -17.99
CA TYR A 389 16.82 -5.44 -18.20
C TYR A 389 17.01 -5.89 -19.64
N GLN A 390 16.73 -5.04 -20.62
CA GLN A 390 16.99 -5.32 -22.04
C GLN A 390 18.48 -5.64 -22.28
N GLN A 391 19.38 -4.85 -21.68
CA GLN A 391 20.83 -5.08 -21.77
C GLN A 391 21.25 -6.39 -21.09
N SER A 392 20.66 -6.69 -19.95
CA SER A 392 20.91 -7.92 -19.20
C SER A 392 20.44 -9.15 -19.99
N CYS A 393 19.23 -9.11 -20.58
CA CYS A 393 18.69 -10.16 -21.43
C CYS A 393 19.53 -10.41 -22.71
N ALA A 394 20.08 -9.35 -23.27
CA ALA A 394 20.93 -9.46 -24.47
C ALA A 394 22.18 -10.33 -24.24
N LYS A 395 22.71 -10.38 -23.01
CA LYS A 395 23.83 -11.27 -22.63
C LYS A 395 23.47 -12.75 -22.73
N ALA A 396 22.18 -13.08 -22.65
CA ALA A 396 21.64 -14.43 -22.85
C ALA A 396 21.08 -14.65 -24.28
N GLY A 397 21.29 -13.72 -25.22
CA GLY A 397 20.75 -13.78 -26.57
C GLY A 397 19.24 -13.52 -26.66
N ILE A 398 18.62 -13.04 -25.61
CA ILE A 398 17.18 -12.75 -25.57
C ILE A 398 16.96 -11.30 -25.99
N LYS A 399 16.16 -11.09 -27.05
CA LYS A 399 15.83 -9.77 -27.56
C LYS A 399 14.59 -9.23 -26.88
N ILE A 400 14.73 -8.20 -26.04
CA ILE A 400 13.60 -7.45 -25.46
C ILE A 400 13.29 -6.24 -26.35
N GLU A 401 12.01 -6.06 -26.66
CA GLU A 401 11.47 -4.85 -27.26
C GLU A 401 10.73 -4.06 -26.19
N ILE A 402 11.12 -2.81 -25.98
CA ILE A 402 10.50 -1.96 -24.95
C ILE A 402 9.43 -1.09 -25.58
N LYS A 403 8.21 -1.16 -25.08
CA LYS A 403 7.15 -0.21 -25.41
C LYS A 403 6.87 0.68 -24.21
N ARG A 404 7.25 1.96 -24.30
CA ARG A 404 6.87 2.97 -23.35
C ARG A 404 5.41 3.38 -23.59
N GLU A 405 4.56 3.16 -22.61
CA GLU A 405 3.14 3.50 -22.64
C GLU A 405 2.90 4.85 -21.96
N PRO A 406 1.85 5.59 -22.34
CA PRO A 406 1.46 6.80 -21.63
C PRO A 406 1.17 6.53 -20.14
N GLY A 407 1.37 7.54 -19.29
CA GLY A 407 1.00 7.44 -17.87
C GLY A 407 -0.52 7.42 -17.65
N ASP A 408 -1.25 8.20 -18.46
CA ASP A 408 -2.71 8.13 -18.46
C ASP A 408 -3.18 6.81 -19.09
N GLY A 409 -4.11 6.13 -18.41
CA GLY A 409 -4.60 4.81 -18.82
C GLY A 409 -3.64 3.64 -18.55
N TYR A 410 -2.48 3.86 -17.93
CA TYR A 410 -1.55 2.76 -17.68
C TYR A 410 -2.15 1.68 -16.76
N TRP A 411 -2.84 2.09 -15.71
CA TRP A 411 -3.43 1.19 -14.73
C TRP A 411 -4.69 0.50 -15.25
N SER A 412 -5.49 1.18 -16.06
CA SER A 412 -6.73 0.66 -16.60
C SER A 412 -6.56 -0.16 -17.89
N GLU A 413 -5.52 0.14 -18.73
CA GLU A 413 -5.37 -0.44 -20.05
C GLU A 413 -4.13 -1.31 -20.25
N VAL A 414 -3.11 -1.18 -19.38
CA VAL A 414 -1.84 -1.92 -19.50
C VAL A 414 -1.66 -2.92 -18.37
N TRP A 415 -1.67 -2.43 -17.12
CA TRP A 415 -1.55 -3.31 -15.96
C TRP A 415 -2.70 -4.34 -15.93
N ASN A 416 -2.36 -5.60 -15.65
CA ASN A 416 -3.31 -6.72 -15.62
C ASN A 416 -4.17 -6.89 -16.93
N LYS A 417 -3.75 -6.25 -18.03
CA LYS A 417 -4.37 -6.37 -19.37
C LYS A 417 -3.39 -6.83 -20.42
N LYS A 418 -2.11 -6.53 -20.27
CA LYS A 418 -1.06 -6.84 -21.24
C LYS A 418 -0.11 -7.91 -20.69
N PRO A 419 0.36 -8.84 -21.53
CA PRO A 419 1.00 -10.08 -21.06
C PRO A 419 2.33 -9.88 -20.32
N PHE A 420 3.07 -8.78 -20.59
CA PHE A 420 4.33 -8.51 -19.93
C PHE A 420 4.48 -7.01 -19.69
N SER A 421 4.43 -6.61 -18.43
CA SER A 421 4.49 -5.20 -18.04
C SER A 421 5.15 -5.01 -16.67
N LEU A 422 5.67 -3.81 -16.45
CA LEU A 422 6.18 -3.37 -15.17
C LEU A 422 5.03 -2.88 -14.29
N SER A 423 5.17 -3.07 -12.97
CA SER A 423 4.17 -2.64 -12.00
C SER A 423 4.81 -2.31 -10.66
N TYR A 424 3.99 -1.89 -9.71
CA TYR A 424 4.35 -1.82 -8.30
C TYR A 424 3.29 -2.49 -7.43
N TRP A 425 3.74 -2.99 -6.29
CA TRP A 425 2.87 -3.42 -5.21
C TRP A 425 3.31 -2.73 -3.92
N GLY A 426 2.37 -2.19 -3.17
CA GLY A 426 2.63 -1.59 -1.85
C GLY A 426 2.85 -2.63 -0.75
N GLY A 427 2.64 -3.91 -1.08
CA GLY A 427 2.58 -4.98 -0.09
C GLY A 427 1.21 -5.14 0.54
N ARG A 428 1.10 -6.04 1.51
CA ARG A 428 -0.10 -6.25 2.34
C ARG A 428 0.34 -6.52 3.78
N PRO A 429 -0.53 -6.36 4.78
CA PRO A 429 -0.20 -6.58 6.18
C PRO A 429 0.34 -7.96 6.49
N THR A 430 -0.26 -8.99 5.91
CA THR A 430 0.11 -10.38 6.13
C THR A 430 0.42 -11.10 4.82
N GLN A 431 1.14 -12.22 4.88
CA GLN A 431 1.43 -13.05 3.70
C GLN A 431 0.14 -13.62 3.10
N GLY A 432 -0.78 -14.09 3.97
CA GLY A 432 -2.07 -14.59 3.53
C GLY A 432 -2.84 -13.57 2.71
N GLN A 433 -2.87 -12.32 3.17
CA GLN A 433 -3.53 -11.23 2.44
C GLN A 433 -2.81 -10.89 1.13
N MET A 434 -1.46 -10.87 1.11
CA MET A 434 -0.70 -10.62 -0.12
C MET A 434 -1.00 -11.69 -1.18
N TYR A 435 -0.99 -12.95 -0.79
CA TYR A 435 -1.27 -14.06 -1.70
C TYR A 435 -2.74 -14.10 -2.13
N SER A 436 -3.68 -13.81 -1.23
CA SER A 436 -5.12 -13.74 -1.57
C SER A 436 -5.44 -12.58 -2.53
N THR A 437 -4.73 -11.45 -2.41
CA THR A 437 -4.97 -10.29 -3.26
C THR A 437 -4.39 -10.46 -4.66
N GLY A 438 -3.17 -11.00 -4.78
CA GLY A 438 -2.43 -10.92 -6.03
C GLY A 438 -2.12 -12.26 -6.71
N TYR A 439 -2.30 -13.42 -6.05
CA TYR A 439 -1.75 -14.67 -6.58
C TYR A 439 -2.65 -15.89 -6.49
N VAL A 440 -3.70 -15.90 -5.68
CA VAL A 440 -4.71 -16.95 -5.70
C VAL A 440 -5.42 -16.95 -7.08
N SER A 441 -5.75 -18.13 -7.60
CA SER A 441 -6.31 -18.29 -8.96
C SER A 441 -7.55 -17.46 -9.24
N THR A 442 -8.28 -17.10 -8.18
CA THR A 442 -9.55 -16.34 -8.24
C THR A 442 -9.40 -14.86 -7.94
N ALA A 443 -8.19 -14.35 -7.71
CA ALA A 443 -7.98 -12.94 -7.41
C ALA A 443 -8.09 -12.09 -8.68
N ASP A 444 -8.87 -11.00 -8.62
CA ASP A 444 -9.00 -10.08 -9.75
C ASP A 444 -7.67 -9.34 -10.05
N TRP A 445 -6.84 -9.16 -9.05
CA TRP A 445 -5.53 -8.53 -9.17
C TRP A 445 -4.38 -9.51 -9.39
N ASN A 446 -4.68 -10.75 -9.82
CA ASN A 446 -3.64 -11.70 -10.22
C ASN A 446 -3.01 -11.27 -11.55
N ASP A 447 -2.10 -10.31 -11.46
CA ASP A 447 -1.44 -9.65 -12.59
C ASP A 447 -0.34 -10.51 -13.25
N THR A 448 -0.17 -11.74 -12.79
CA THR A 448 0.65 -12.78 -13.45
C THR A 448 -0.19 -13.91 -14.07
N ARG A 449 -1.51 -13.90 -13.87
CA ARG A 449 -2.40 -14.99 -14.29
C ARG A 449 -1.93 -16.36 -13.81
N PHE A 450 -1.19 -16.40 -12.70
CA PHE A 450 -0.74 -17.64 -12.08
C PHE A 450 -1.93 -18.39 -11.48
N LYS A 451 -2.27 -19.52 -12.08
CA LYS A 451 -3.37 -20.40 -11.63
C LYS A 451 -2.80 -21.74 -11.24
N ASN A 452 -2.79 -22.03 -9.93
CA ASN A 452 -2.21 -23.25 -9.40
C ASN A 452 -3.04 -23.75 -8.22
N GLU A 453 -3.76 -24.85 -8.43
CA GLU A 453 -4.64 -25.44 -7.42
C GLU A 453 -3.89 -25.84 -6.13
N LYS A 454 -2.63 -26.30 -6.26
CA LYS A 454 -1.79 -26.62 -5.08
C LYS A 454 -1.50 -25.36 -4.27
N PHE A 455 -1.17 -24.24 -4.94
CA PHE A 455 -0.93 -22.96 -4.29
C PHE A 455 -2.19 -22.47 -3.57
N ASP A 456 -3.36 -22.54 -4.21
CA ASP A 456 -4.62 -22.12 -3.61
C ASP A 456 -4.96 -22.93 -2.36
N LYS A 457 -4.80 -24.28 -2.42
CA LYS A 457 -5.00 -25.17 -1.26
C LYS A 457 -4.04 -24.84 -0.12
N MET A 458 -2.77 -24.56 -0.43
CA MET A 458 -1.77 -24.18 0.57
C MET A 458 -2.11 -22.84 1.22
N LEU A 459 -2.62 -21.87 0.47
CA LEU A 459 -3.04 -20.58 1.02
C LEU A 459 -4.14 -20.75 2.07
N TYR A 460 -5.20 -21.49 1.73
CA TYR A 460 -6.30 -21.73 2.68
C TYR A 460 -5.85 -22.53 3.90
N ALA A 461 -4.96 -23.50 3.70
CA ALA A 461 -4.36 -24.25 4.82
C ALA A 461 -3.52 -23.34 5.74
N ALA A 462 -2.73 -22.40 5.16
CA ALA A 462 -1.93 -21.47 5.95
C ALA A 462 -2.81 -20.48 6.73
N GLN A 463 -3.90 -19.99 6.15
CA GLN A 463 -4.83 -19.08 6.83
C GLN A 463 -5.53 -19.74 8.02
N ALA A 464 -5.86 -21.03 7.90
CA ALA A 464 -6.50 -21.82 8.97
C ALA A 464 -5.52 -22.36 10.03
N GLU A 465 -4.21 -22.40 9.74
CA GLU A 465 -3.21 -22.96 10.64
C GLU A 465 -2.83 -21.99 11.77
N LEU A 466 -3.05 -22.38 13.01
CA LEU A 466 -2.75 -21.58 14.21
C LEU A 466 -1.34 -21.82 14.74
N ASP A 467 -0.70 -22.94 14.40
CA ASP A 467 0.69 -23.23 14.74
C ASP A 467 1.61 -22.42 13.82
N GLU A 468 2.31 -21.43 14.38
CA GLU A 468 3.18 -20.53 13.61
C GLU A 468 4.31 -21.26 12.87
N THR A 469 4.85 -22.34 13.43
CA THR A 469 5.91 -23.11 12.79
C THR A 469 5.43 -23.82 11.54
N LYS A 470 4.26 -24.47 11.63
CA LYS A 470 3.64 -25.13 10.48
C LYS A 470 3.19 -24.09 9.45
N ARG A 471 2.58 -23.00 9.89
CA ARG A 471 2.16 -21.89 9.03
C ARG A 471 3.34 -21.28 8.27
N LYS A 472 4.48 -21.05 8.94
CA LYS A 472 5.73 -20.59 8.33
C LYS A 472 6.23 -21.56 7.26
N GLN A 473 6.15 -22.88 7.50
CA GLN A 473 6.55 -23.88 6.52
C GLN A 473 5.65 -23.86 5.28
N ILE A 474 4.33 -23.75 5.46
CA ILE A 474 3.41 -23.64 4.33
C ILE A 474 3.73 -22.39 3.49
N TYR A 475 3.94 -21.24 4.12
CA TYR A 475 4.33 -20.00 3.42
C TYR A 475 5.68 -20.13 2.71
N HIS A 476 6.64 -20.84 3.28
CA HIS A 476 7.90 -21.16 2.62
C HIS A 476 7.66 -21.93 1.31
N ASP A 477 6.87 -22.99 1.36
CA ASP A 477 6.59 -23.82 0.18
C ASP A 477 5.80 -23.05 -0.89
N MET A 478 4.90 -22.15 -0.47
CA MET A 478 4.19 -21.24 -1.38
C MET A 478 5.15 -20.25 -2.06
N ALA A 479 6.11 -19.70 -1.31
CA ALA A 479 7.10 -18.78 -1.86
C ALA A 479 8.00 -19.49 -2.90
N VAL A 480 8.43 -20.72 -2.64
CA VAL A 480 9.18 -21.55 -3.58
C VAL A 480 8.36 -21.84 -4.84
N LEU A 481 7.08 -22.19 -4.67
CA LEU A 481 6.20 -22.53 -5.78
C LEU A 481 5.99 -21.35 -6.74
N ILE A 482 5.68 -20.16 -6.20
CA ILE A 482 5.49 -18.96 -7.03
C ILE A 482 6.81 -18.46 -7.63
N ARG A 483 7.92 -18.54 -6.87
CA ARG A 483 9.26 -18.21 -7.35
C ARG A 483 9.64 -19.01 -8.60
N ASP A 484 9.35 -20.30 -8.60
CA ASP A 484 9.79 -21.20 -9.63
C ASP A 484 8.78 -21.33 -10.78
N GLN A 485 7.49 -21.38 -10.51
CA GLN A 485 6.47 -21.62 -11.52
C GLN A 485 5.68 -20.38 -11.95
N GLY A 486 5.62 -19.33 -11.10
CA GLY A 486 4.87 -18.11 -11.39
C GLY A 486 5.48 -17.24 -12.48
N GLY A 487 4.70 -16.25 -12.90
CA GLY A 487 5.10 -15.25 -13.89
C GLY A 487 5.79 -14.01 -13.30
N LEU A 488 6.09 -14.02 -12.01
CA LEU A 488 6.61 -12.89 -11.28
C LEU A 488 8.14 -12.85 -11.36
N ILE A 489 8.70 -11.71 -11.77
CA ILE A 489 10.12 -11.36 -11.60
C ILE A 489 10.17 -10.21 -10.60
N VAL A 490 10.79 -10.41 -9.45
CA VAL A 490 11.03 -9.37 -8.44
C VAL A 490 12.52 -9.08 -8.38
N PRO A 491 12.99 -8.02 -9.02
CA PRO A 491 14.40 -7.64 -8.92
C PRO A 491 14.75 -7.10 -7.54
N PHE A 492 13.82 -6.35 -6.93
CA PHE A 492 14.05 -5.72 -5.63
C PHE A 492 12.75 -5.39 -4.89
N PHE A 493 12.86 -5.26 -3.58
CA PHE A 493 11.90 -4.59 -2.72
C PHE A 493 12.36 -3.15 -2.52
N ASN A 494 11.47 -2.18 -2.76
CA ASN A 494 11.81 -0.77 -2.68
C ASN A 494 11.55 -0.18 -1.29
N GLN A 495 12.26 0.89 -0.96
CA GLN A 495 11.83 1.82 0.08
C GLN A 495 10.80 2.79 -0.51
N PHE A 496 9.84 3.23 0.30
CA PHE A 496 9.00 4.38 -0.02
C PHE A 496 9.81 5.63 0.25
N ILE A 497 9.91 6.52 -0.75
CA ILE A 497 10.71 7.74 -0.67
C ILE A 497 9.81 8.92 -0.99
N ASP A 498 9.44 9.65 0.04
CA ASP A 498 8.63 10.85 -0.04
C ASP A 498 9.50 12.09 0.25
N ALA A 499 9.02 13.27 -0.08
CA ALA A 499 9.68 14.53 0.32
C ALA A 499 8.66 15.51 0.87
N VAL A 500 9.06 16.26 1.90
CA VAL A 500 8.20 17.16 2.67
C VAL A 500 8.87 18.51 2.86
N ALA A 501 8.14 19.59 2.70
CA ALA A 501 8.55 20.95 3.03
C ALA A 501 8.45 21.15 4.55
N THR A 502 9.53 20.87 5.29
CA THR A 502 9.58 20.90 6.76
C THR A 502 9.57 22.29 7.35
N ASP A 503 9.81 23.32 6.56
CA ASP A 503 9.62 24.72 6.93
C ASP A 503 8.12 25.12 6.94
N LYS A 504 7.24 24.30 6.37
CA LYS A 504 5.79 24.54 6.24
C LYS A 504 4.92 23.48 6.88
N VAL A 505 5.41 22.25 6.99
CA VAL A 505 4.62 21.09 7.44
C VAL A 505 5.26 20.42 8.63
N ASN A 506 4.44 20.16 9.64
CA ASN A 506 4.74 19.35 10.81
C ASN A 506 3.91 18.05 10.83
N GLY A 507 4.21 17.15 11.76
CA GLY A 507 3.45 15.93 12.02
C GLY A 507 3.85 14.72 11.17
N TRP A 508 4.80 14.88 10.24
CA TRP A 508 5.27 13.73 9.46
C TRP A 508 5.86 12.64 10.36
N GLY A 509 5.45 11.40 10.13
CA GLY A 509 5.93 10.24 10.86
C GLY A 509 6.30 9.09 9.94
N LYS A 510 7.18 8.23 10.43
CA LYS A 510 7.56 7.02 9.71
C LYS A 510 6.43 6.00 9.77
N ASN A 511 5.87 5.67 8.62
CA ASN A 511 4.88 4.61 8.49
C ASN A 511 5.30 3.66 7.36
N PRO A 512 5.83 2.48 7.67
CA PRO A 512 6.32 1.53 6.65
C PRO A 512 5.20 0.76 5.94
N GLN A 513 3.92 1.02 6.25
CA GLN A 513 2.81 0.34 5.62
C GLN A 513 2.59 0.81 4.18
N GLY A 514 2.93 2.07 3.85
CA GLY A 514 2.80 2.61 2.50
C GLY A 514 3.39 4.01 2.32
N GLU A 515 3.36 4.49 1.08
CA GLU A 515 3.74 5.85 0.68
C GLU A 515 2.89 6.89 1.39
N MET A 516 3.42 8.10 1.58
CA MET A 516 2.67 9.21 2.18
C MET A 516 2.08 8.85 3.56
N MET A 517 2.89 8.20 4.42
CA MET A 517 2.45 7.70 5.72
C MET A 517 1.29 6.69 5.61
N ASP A 518 1.36 5.75 4.67
CA ASP A 518 0.25 4.85 4.30
C ASP A 518 -0.98 5.61 3.79
N GLY A 519 -0.78 6.72 3.08
CA GLY A 519 -1.83 7.59 2.57
C GLY A 519 -2.44 8.55 3.59
N TYR A 520 -2.03 8.52 4.87
CA TYR A 520 -2.58 9.37 5.93
C TYR A 520 -1.85 10.71 6.11
N ALA A 521 -0.88 11.06 5.26
CA ALA A 521 -0.08 12.29 5.44
C ALA A 521 -0.93 13.57 5.48
N LEU A 522 -1.93 13.73 4.59
CA LEU A 522 -2.83 14.89 4.60
C LEU A 522 -3.79 14.90 5.79
N ASN A 523 -3.97 13.78 6.44
CA ASN A 523 -4.85 13.55 7.57
C ASN A 523 -4.17 13.91 8.90
N GLU A 524 -2.89 13.51 9.04
CA GLU A 524 -2.13 13.56 10.28
C GLU A 524 -1.12 14.72 10.34
N CYS A 525 -0.74 15.31 9.18
CA CYS A 525 0.13 16.49 9.15
C CYS A 525 -0.67 17.80 9.24
N TRP A 526 0.03 18.87 9.63
CA TRP A 526 -0.52 20.22 9.72
C TRP A 526 0.46 21.26 9.22
N LEU A 527 -0.04 22.44 8.85
CA LEU A 527 0.78 23.57 8.46
C LEU A 527 1.38 24.27 9.68
N ASN A 528 2.60 24.79 9.54
CA ASN A 528 3.19 25.68 10.52
C ASN A 528 2.33 26.94 10.64
N ALA A 529 2.25 27.50 11.86
CA ALA A 529 1.54 28.75 12.13
C ALA A 529 2.22 29.95 11.46
#